data_01cd4973b45932f127642b1097e3d78a
#
_entry.id   01cd4973b45932f127642b1097e3d78a
#
_cell.length_a   1.000
_cell.length_b   1.000
_cell.length_c   1.000
_cell.angle_alpha   90.00
_cell.angle_beta   90.00
_cell.angle_gamma   90.00
#
_symmetry.space_group_name_H-M   'P 1'
#
loop_
_entity.id
_entity.type
_entity.pdbx_description
1 polymer ?
#
loop_
_entity_poly.entity_id
_entity_poly.type
_entity_poly.pdbx_seq_one_letter_code
_entity_poly.pdbx_strand_id
1 'polypeptide(L)'
;MASREILDRISALLHSPDDTTVNTSMRLPVTLREAAALATEHLGVAPSTTAYTAHLLRSDIEAALLAAVLEAHYQEEPSDRPSLAEITLGVAEIDANPLARRPDLIKKAAEEIVATHPSATPDEVLLWAEAQFVIRS
;
A
#
# COMPACT_ATOMS: atom_id res chain seq x y z
N MET A 1 5.92 11.78 -13.96
CA MET A 1 4.89 11.97 -12.92
C MET A 1 3.58 12.43 -13.59
N ALA A 2 2.46 11.90 -13.17
CA ALA A 2 1.16 12.30 -13.72
C ALA A 2 0.81 13.71 -13.27
N SER A 3 0.23 14.51 -14.18
CA SER A 3 -0.24 15.85 -13.85
C SER A 3 -1.49 15.78 -12.95
N ARG A 4 -1.75 16.87 -12.21
CA ARG A 4 -2.94 16.98 -11.37
C ARG A 4 -4.22 16.76 -12.18
N GLU A 5 -4.27 17.27 -13.40
CA GLU A 5 -5.41 17.11 -14.31
C GLU A 5 -5.70 15.63 -14.60
N ILE A 6 -4.67 14.81 -14.84
CA ILE A 6 -4.84 13.38 -15.07
C ILE A 6 -5.29 12.68 -13.80
N LEU A 7 -4.73 13.02 -12.64
CA LEU A 7 -5.15 12.45 -11.36
C LEU A 7 -6.60 12.76 -11.05
N ASP A 8 -7.02 14.01 -11.28
CA ASP A 8 -8.42 14.43 -11.12
C ASP A 8 -9.35 13.68 -12.07
N ARG A 9 -8.90 13.46 -13.32
CA ARG A 9 -9.69 12.71 -14.31
C ARG A 9 -9.86 11.24 -13.90
N ILE A 10 -8.80 10.59 -13.43
CA ILE A 10 -8.88 9.21 -12.94
C ILE A 10 -9.84 9.13 -11.74
N SER A 11 -9.72 10.05 -10.80
CA SER A 11 -10.60 10.10 -9.64
C SER A 11 -12.06 10.28 -10.06
N ALA A 12 -12.35 11.20 -10.98
CA ALA A 12 -13.69 11.44 -11.48
C ALA A 12 -14.29 10.20 -12.14
N LEU A 13 -13.50 9.46 -12.91
CA LEU A 13 -13.96 8.23 -13.56
C LEU A 13 -14.26 7.13 -12.54
N LEU A 14 -13.42 6.98 -11.52
CA LEU A 14 -13.63 5.97 -10.46
C LEU A 14 -14.88 6.26 -9.63
N HIS A 15 -15.23 7.53 -9.45
CA HIS A 15 -16.39 7.96 -8.65
C HIS A 15 -17.65 8.22 -9.51
N SER A 16 -17.57 7.98 -10.81
CA SER A 16 -18.73 8.15 -11.69
C SER A 16 -19.86 7.19 -11.32
N PRO A 17 -21.12 7.65 -11.28
CA PRO A 17 -22.26 6.76 -11.08
C PRO A 17 -22.61 5.93 -12.31
N ASP A 18 -21.96 6.17 -13.45
CA ASP A 18 -22.19 5.42 -14.68
C ASP A 18 -21.64 4.00 -14.53
N ASP A 19 -22.53 3.01 -14.56
CA ASP A 19 -22.20 1.59 -14.44
C ASP A 19 -22.32 0.82 -15.77
N THR A 20 -22.41 1.56 -16.89
CA THR A 20 -22.45 0.98 -18.21
C THR A 20 -21.23 0.11 -18.47
N THR A 21 -21.46 -1.13 -18.88
CA THR A 21 -20.38 -2.07 -19.15
C THR A 21 -20.07 -2.15 -20.65
N VAL A 22 -18.83 -2.49 -20.95
CA VAL A 22 -18.34 -2.70 -22.31
C VAL A 22 -17.48 -3.94 -22.35
N ASN A 23 -17.58 -4.71 -23.46
CA ASN A 23 -16.72 -5.88 -23.64
C ASN A 23 -15.30 -5.42 -23.92
N THR A 24 -14.35 -5.95 -23.14
CA THR A 24 -12.92 -5.66 -23.30
C THR A 24 -12.16 -6.97 -23.41
N SER A 25 -11.30 -7.07 -24.43
CA SER A 25 -10.41 -8.23 -24.60
C SER A 25 -9.08 -7.97 -23.90
N MET A 26 -8.62 -8.96 -23.13
CA MET A 26 -7.30 -8.95 -22.50
C MET A 26 -6.56 -10.22 -22.79
N ARG A 27 -5.24 -10.11 -22.97
CA ARG A 27 -4.35 -11.28 -23.06
C ARG A 27 -3.78 -11.57 -21.69
N LEU A 28 -4.02 -12.78 -21.18
CA LEU A 28 -3.46 -13.26 -19.93
C LEU A 28 -2.67 -14.54 -20.18
N PRO A 29 -1.59 -14.77 -19.40
CA PRO A 29 -0.96 -16.10 -19.39
C PRO A 29 -2.01 -17.16 -19.07
N VAL A 30 -1.94 -18.31 -19.74
CA VAL A 30 -2.89 -19.40 -19.55
C VAL A 30 -2.95 -19.85 -18.09
N THR A 31 -1.79 -19.97 -17.45
CA THR A 31 -1.69 -20.40 -16.05
C THR A 31 -2.35 -19.41 -15.11
N LEU A 32 -2.21 -18.10 -15.36
CA LEU A 32 -2.85 -17.07 -14.56
C LEU A 32 -4.38 -17.10 -14.71
N ARG A 33 -4.85 -17.30 -15.94
CA ARG A 33 -6.28 -17.44 -16.22
C ARG A 33 -6.88 -18.64 -15.49
N GLU A 34 -6.19 -19.77 -15.52
CA GLU A 34 -6.62 -20.98 -14.81
C GLU A 34 -6.63 -20.78 -13.30
N ALA A 35 -5.58 -20.16 -12.78
CA ALA A 35 -5.50 -19.84 -11.34
C ALA A 35 -6.64 -18.92 -10.91
N ALA A 36 -6.96 -17.91 -11.71
CA ALA A 36 -8.06 -16.98 -11.42
C ALA A 36 -9.42 -17.70 -11.42
N ALA A 37 -9.64 -18.61 -12.38
CA ALA A 37 -10.87 -19.41 -12.43
C ALA A 37 -11.00 -20.32 -11.21
N LEU A 38 -9.92 -20.98 -10.79
CA LEU A 38 -9.91 -21.85 -9.61
C LEU A 38 -10.12 -21.03 -8.32
N ALA A 39 -9.48 -19.87 -8.21
CA ALA A 39 -9.65 -19.00 -7.07
C ALA A 39 -11.11 -18.50 -6.95
N THR A 40 -11.73 -18.14 -8.06
CA THR A 40 -13.13 -17.72 -8.08
C THR A 40 -14.06 -18.86 -7.66
N GLU A 41 -13.81 -20.07 -8.16
CA GLU A 41 -14.65 -21.24 -7.89
C GLU A 41 -14.47 -21.78 -6.45
N HIS A 42 -13.23 -21.84 -5.95
CA HIS A 42 -12.91 -22.53 -4.71
C HIS A 42 -12.55 -21.66 -3.51
N LEU A 43 -12.07 -20.46 -3.74
CA LEU A 43 -11.63 -19.56 -2.67
C LEU A 43 -12.64 -18.45 -2.35
N GLY A 44 -13.73 -18.37 -3.10
CA GLY A 44 -14.79 -17.39 -2.85
C GLY A 44 -14.34 -15.92 -2.98
N VAL A 45 -13.32 -15.65 -3.82
CA VAL A 45 -12.79 -14.28 -3.95
C VAL A 45 -13.73 -13.33 -4.69
N ALA A 46 -14.61 -13.87 -5.55
CA ALA A 46 -15.60 -13.09 -6.29
C ALA A 46 -16.64 -14.05 -6.92
N PRO A 47 -17.81 -13.53 -7.36
CA PRO A 47 -18.84 -14.35 -8.02
C PRO A 47 -18.41 -14.92 -9.37
N SER A 48 -17.48 -14.26 -10.07
CA SER A 48 -16.99 -14.67 -11.38
C SER A 48 -15.58 -14.15 -11.63
N THR A 49 -14.90 -14.72 -12.62
CA THR A 49 -13.57 -14.23 -13.03
C THR A 49 -13.64 -12.80 -13.54
N THR A 50 -14.70 -12.43 -14.26
CA THR A 50 -14.91 -11.05 -14.74
C THR A 50 -15.07 -10.08 -13.57
N ALA A 51 -15.90 -10.42 -12.58
CA ALA A 51 -16.09 -9.59 -11.39
C ALA A 51 -14.81 -9.48 -10.58
N TYR A 52 -14.05 -10.55 -10.45
CA TYR A 52 -12.76 -10.57 -9.77
C TYR A 52 -11.75 -9.64 -10.45
N THR A 53 -11.63 -9.74 -11.77
CA THR A 53 -10.74 -8.90 -12.56
C THR A 53 -11.11 -7.42 -12.42
N ALA A 54 -12.40 -7.08 -12.53
CA ALA A 54 -12.86 -5.70 -12.37
C ALA A 54 -12.57 -5.16 -10.98
N HIS A 55 -12.79 -5.98 -9.94
CA HIS A 55 -12.51 -5.58 -8.55
C HIS A 55 -11.03 -5.33 -8.31
N LEU A 56 -10.16 -6.23 -8.78
CA LEU A 56 -8.71 -6.09 -8.63
C LEU A 56 -8.19 -4.87 -9.38
N LEU A 57 -8.68 -4.65 -10.60
CA LEU A 57 -8.28 -3.49 -11.40
C LEU A 57 -8.66 -2.18 -10.70
N ARG A 58 -9.89 -2.09 -10.20
CA ARG A 58 -10.35 -0.92 -9.45
C ARG A 58 -9.50 -0.70 -8.19
N SER A 59 -9.30 -1.75 -7.40
CA SER A 59 -8.54 -1.68 -6.15
C SER A 59 -7.10 -1.22 -6.40
N ASP A 60 -6.46 -1.76 -7.43
CA ASP A 60 -5.09 -1.39 -7.77
C ASP A 60 -4.99 0.05 -8.27
N ILE A 61 -5.94 0.49 -9.09
CA ILE A 61 -5.99 1.88 -9.57
C ILE A 61 -6.23 2.83 -8.40
N GLU A 62 -7.12 2.51 -7.49
CA GLU A 62 -7.37 3.33 -6.29
C GLU A 62 -6.11 3.49 -5.44
N ALA A 63 -5.37 2.40 -5.23
CA ALA A 63 -4.12 2.43 -4.48
C ALA A 63 -3.06 3.28 -5.20
N ALA A 64 -2.92 3.10 -6.51
CA ALA A 64 -1.97 3.88 -7.31
C ALA A 64 -2.33 5.37 -7.34
N LEU A 65 -3.62 5.68 -7.44
CA LEU A 65 -4.12 7.07 -7.41
C LEU A 65 -3.80 7.72 -6.05
N LEU A 66 -4.09 7.03 -4.96
CA LEU A 66 -3.80 7.54 -3.62
C LEU A 66 -2.30 7.82 -3.45
N ALA A 67 -1.45 6.89 -3.86
CA ALA A 67 0.00 7.07 -3.79
C ALA A 67 0.46 8.28 -4.62
N ALA A 68 -0.09 8.46 -5.83
CA ALA A 68 0.25 9.58 -6.70
C ALA A 68 -0.21 10.93 -6.12
N VAL A 69 -1.41 10.98 -5.54
CA VAL A 69 -1.95 12.20 -4.92
C VAL A 69 -1.12 12.58 -3.70
N LEU A 70 -0.75 11.61 -2.86
CA LEU A 70 0.09 11.84 -1.69
C LEU A 70 1.48 12.34 -2.12
N GLU A 71 2.08 11.72 -3.12
CA GLU A 71 3.39 12.14 -3.60
C GLU A 71 3.35 13.57 -4.16
N ALA A 72 2.30 13.92 -4.92
CA ALA A 72 2.13 15.28 -5.42
C ALA A 72 2.00 16.29 -4.27
N HIS A 73 1.28 15.93 -3.20
CA HIS A 73 1.17 16.76 -2.02
C HIS A 73 2.53 16.96 -1.34
N TYR A 74 3.30 15.89 -1.16
CA TYR A 74 4.61 15.97 -0.52
C TYR A 74 5.64 16.72 -1.36
N GLN A 75 5.47 16.78 -2.69
CA GLN A 75 6.30 17.62 -3.54
C GLN A 75 6.02 19.12 -3.30
N GLU A 76 4.76 19.47 -3.05
CA GLU A 76 4.37 20.85 -2.74
C GLU A 76 4.69 21.23 -1.30
N GLU A 77 4.49 20.30 -0.37
CA GLU A 77 4.69 20.47 1.08
C GLU A 77 5.63 19.38 1.63
N PRO A 78 6.94 19.50 1.40
CA PRO A 78 7.89 18.46 1.82
C PRO A 78 7.90 18.18 3.31
N SER A 79 7.55 19.19 4.15
CA SER A 79 7.50 19.04 5.61
C SER A 79 6.37 18.13 6.07
N ASP A 80 5.36 17.88 5.24
CA ASP A 80 4.24 17.01 5.57
C ASP A 80 4.57 15.53 5.34
N ARG A 81 5.67 15.23 4.66
CA ARG A 81 6.09 13.85 4.44
C ARG A 81 6.48 13.20 5.76
N PRO A 82 5.79 12.13 6.18
CA PRO A 82 6.13 11.49 7.44
C PRO A 82 7.51 10.84 7.37
N SER A 83 8.21 10.87 8.50
CA SER A 83 9.48 10.18 8.64
C SER A 83 9.26 8.67 8.72
N LEU A 84 10.33 7.90 8.51
CA LEU A 84 10.26 6.44 8.69
C LEU A 84 9.81 6.08 10.11
N ALA A 85 10.28 6.83 11.12
CA ALA A 85 9.87 6.60 12.50
C ALA A 85 8.37 6.82 12.71
N GLU A 86 7.81 7.89 12.12
CA GLU A 86 6.36 8.18 12.21
C GLU A 86 5.52 7.12 11.52
N ILE A 87 5.93 6.66 10.33
CA ILE A 87 5.25 5.59 9.60
C ILE A 87 5.30 4.30 10.40
N THR A 88 6.48 3.98 10.97
CA THR A 88 6.67 2.76 11.77
C THR A 88 5.80 2.78 13.02
N LEU A 89 5.70 3.92 13.69
CA LEU A 89 4.81 4.06 14.86
C LEU A 89 3.36 3.79 14.48
N GLY A 90 2.90 4.34 13.34
CA GLY A 90 1.55 4.09 12.83
C GLY A 90 1.29 2.61 12.56
N VAL A 91 2.24 1.93 11.92
CA VAL A 91 2.15 0.48 11.67
C VAL A 91 2.09 -0.30 12.98
N ALA A 92 2.95 0.06 13.96
CA ALA A 92 2.96 -0.59 15.26
C ALA A 92 1.63 -0.42 16.00
N GLU A 93 1.00 0.75 15.90
CA GLU A 93 -0.31 1.01 16.50
C GLU A 93 -1.41 0.17 15.85
N ILE A 94 -1.42 0.10 14.52
CA ILE A 94 -2.40 -0.70 13.76
C ILE A 94 -2.28 -2.19 14.10
N ASP A 95 -1.06 -2.68 14.20
CA ASP A 95 -0.78 -4.10 14.47
C ASP A 95 -0.80 -4.46 15.97
N ALA A 96 -1.13 -3.50 16.82
CA ALA A 96 -1.11 -3.65 18.28
C ALA A 96 0.25 -4.17 18.80
N ASN A 97 1.33 -3.73 18.16
CA ASN A 97 2.70 -4.07 18.56
C ASN A 97 3.05 -3.33 19.87
N PRO A 98 3.59 -4.02 20.91
CA PRO A 98 3.96 -3.37 22.16
C PRO A 98 4.93 -2.19 22.01
N LEU A 99 5.72 -2.15 20.95
CA LEU A 99 6.63 -1.04 20.64
C LEU A 99 5.90 0.27 20.36
N ALA A 100 4.59 0.24 20.06
CA ALA A 100 3.80 1.44 19.91
C ALA A 100 3.77 2.30 21.18
N ARG A 101 4.03 1.70 22.33
CA ARG A 101 4.14 2.40 23.62
C ARG A 101 5.54 2.98 23.88
N ARG A 102 6.47 2.69 23.00
CA ARG A 102 7.85 3.13 23.10
C ARG A 102 8.31 3.84 21.81
N PRO A 103 7.67 4.98 21.47
CA PRO A 103 8.05 5.73 20.26
C PRO A 103 9.50 6.19 20.26
N ASP A 104 10.11 6.35 21.42
CA ASP A 104 11.52 6.65 21.57
C ASP A 104 12.43 5.56 21.01
N LEU A 105 12.08 4.29 21.25
CA LEU A 105 12.84 3.14 20.72
C LEU A 105 12.65 3.00 19.21
N ILE A 106 11.44 3.24 18.70
CA ILE A 106 11.15 3.22 17.27
C ILE A 106 11.98 4.28 16.54
N LYS A 107 12.01 5.50 17.08
CA LYS A 107 12.78 6.60 16.51
C LYS A 107 14.27 6.27 16.47
N LYS A 108 14.80 5.76 17.56
CA LYS A 108 16.22 5.37 17.65
C LYS A 108 16.56 4.25 16.67
N ALA A 109 15.71 3.23 16.57
CA ALA A 109 15.89 2.13 15.65
C ALA A 109 15.84 2.62 14.19
N ALA A 110 14.91 3.50 13.84
CA ALA A 110 14.80 4.05 12.50
C ALA A 110 16.06 4.85 12.13
N GLU A 111 16.58 5.65 13.03
CA GLU A 111 17.80 6.42 12.80
C GLU A 111 19.02 5.50 12.60
N GLU A 112 19.14 4.43 13.39
CA GLU A 112 20.24 3.49 13.30
C GLU A 112 20.19 2.64 12.02
N ILE A 113 19.02 2.12 11.67
CA ILE A 113 18.88 1.23 10.51
C ILE A 113 19.08 1.97 9.18
N VAL A 114 18.63 3.21 9.09
CA VAL A 114 18.77 4.04 7.88
C VAL A 114 20.24 4.29 7.54
N ALA A 115 21.11 4.32 8.53
CA ALA A 115 22.55 4.51 8.31
C ALA A 115 23.16 3.38 7.44
N THR A 116 22.61 2.15 7.54
CA THR A 116 23.09 0.99 6.78
C THR A 116 22.11 0.55 5.68
N HIS A 117 20.83 0.81 5.87
CA HIS A 117 19.76 0.44 4.95
C HIS A 117 18.81 1.63 4.68
N PRO A 118 19.19 2.54 3.76
CA PRO A 118 18.38 3.74 3.49
C PRO A 118 16.95 3.47 3.05
N SER A 119 16.69 2.30 2.48
CA SER A 119 15.36 1.89 2.01
C SER A 119 14.64 0.95 2.98
N ALA A 120 15.03 0.96 4.25
CA ALA A 120 14.41 0.11 5.26
C ALA A 120 12.89 0.33 5.35
N THR A 121 12.17 -0.76 5.54
CA THR A 121 10.71 -0.77 5.71
C THR A 121 10.34 -0.60 7.19
N PRO A 122 9.08 -0.19 7.50
CA PRO A 122 8.62 -0.15 8.90
C PRO A 122 8.78 -1.48 9.64
N ASP A 123 8.52 -2.61 8.97
CA ASP A 123 8.67 -3.93 9.59
C ASP A 123 10.12 -4.21 9.98
N GLU A 124 11.06 -3.80 9.13
CA GLU A 124 12.50 -3.94 9.42
C GLU A 124 12.91 -3.08 10.62
N VAL A 125 12.35 -1.88 10.73
CA VAL A 125 12.59 -1.01 11.89
C VAL A 125 12.09 -1.65 13.17
N LEU A 126 10.89 -2.23 13.15
CA LEU A 126 10.33 -2.90 14.32
C LEU A 126 11.16 -4.12 14.73
N LEU A 127 11.60 -4.92 13.78
CA LEU A 127 12.47 -6.05 14.06
C LEU A 127 13.81 -5.60 14.63
N TRP A 128 14.38 -4.53 14.12
CA TRP A 128 15.62 -3.96 14.63
C TRP A 128 15.45 -3.46 16.07
N ALA A 129 14.37 -2.72 16.33
CA ALA A 129 14.07 -2.21 17.66
C ALA A 129 13.92 -3.36 18.67
N GLU A 130 13.20 -4.40 18.30
CA GLU A 130 12.99 -5.58 19.14
C GLU A 130 14.33 -6.27 19.45
N ALA A 131 15.14 -6.51 18.44
CA ALA A 131 16.44 -7.19 18.61
C ALA A 131 17.43 -6.36 19.42
N GLN A 132 17.48 -5.05 19.25
CA GLN A 132 18.49 -4.19 19.87
C GLN A 132 18.10 -3.69 21.25
N PHE A 133 16.83 -3.44 21.51
CA PHE A 133 16.40 -2.74 22.72
C PHE A 133 15.50 -3.56 23.64
N VAL A 134 14.68 -4.45 23.10
CA VAL A 134 13.73 -5.24 23.90
C VAL A 134 14.38 -6.53 24.41
N ILE A 135 15.07 -7.26 23.55
CA ILE A 135 15.70 -8.54 23.92
C ILE A 135 16.86 -8.36 24.89
N ARG A 136 17.55 -7.20 24.86
CA ARG A 136 18.70 -6.90 25.71
C ARG A 136 18.34 -6.34 27.09
N SER A 137 17.08 -6.03 27.30
CA SER A 137 16.61 -5.58 28.62
C SER A 137 16.03 -6.75 29.44
#